data_7764bf66b14f10e36c263606cdef02ea
#
_entry.id   7764bf66b14f10e36c263606cdef02ea
#
_cell.length_a   1.000
_cell.length_b   1.000
_cell.length_c   1.000
_cell.angle_alpha   90.00
_cell.angle_beta   90.00
_cell.angle_gamma   90.00
#
_symmetry.space_group_name_H-M   'P 1'
#
loop_
_entity.id
_entity.type
_entity.pdbx_description
1 polymer ?
#
loop_
_entity_poly.entity_id
_entity_poly.type
_entity_poly.pdbx_seq_one_letter_code
_entity_poly.pdbx_strand_id
1 'polypeptide(L)'
;MLKKITDFYKVSQPSAEKLPADKAGKQYKKLRFQAFVAATLGYSLYYVCRTSLNVMKQPIIDSGVLDATQLGIIGACLYWTYAVGKFVNGFLADYCNIKKFMATGLIVSAVANMMMGLLGLWEGMAGIASSSMFVMFAIMWTINGWSQSMGSPPAIISLSRWYPLNIRGTYYGFFSASHNFGEGLSFLFVAALVSAAGWQWGFFGAALAGVIGVTLIALWLHDTPESKGLAPVEVLAGEKTQEEYDREVSERNARVTDNSAETSRIQRAVLRNTGVWILALSSAFMYMSRYAINEWGMFFLQKTKGFELLEASSIIAINTIAGIIGTVCAGWISDTLFKGDRKWPALAAGIMESVALVLFLYGGDGWFVNVVSMVLFGIAIGVLISFIGGLMAVDLVPRKATGAALGIVGLASYAAAGLMNIISGWLIDGQAVPDPVTGELQYDFTYVSIFWVGAAVISFLLPILNWGRKKQEI
;
A
#
# COMPACT_ATOMS: atom_id res chain seq x y z
N MET A 1 -14.17 2.79 -30.08
CA MET A 1 -13.28 2.08 -29.11
C MET A 1 -13.58 2.51 -27.67
N LEU A 2 -13.56 3.79 -27.32
CA LEU A 2 -13.85 4.32 -25.98
C LEU A 2 -15.19 3.80 -25.40
N LYS A 3 -16.29 3.82 -26.18
CA LYS A 3 -17.59 3.31 -25.71
C LYS A 3 -17.57 1.83 -25.31
N LYS A 4 -16.82 0.97 -26.03
CA LYS A 4 -16.66 -0.45 -25.68
C LYS A 4 -15.90 -0.63 -24.37
N ILE A 5 -14.88 0.21 -24.12
CA ILE A 5 -14.10 0.19 -22.89
C ILE A 5 -14.95 0.64 -21.70
N THR A 6 -15.69 1.76 -21.85
CA THR A 6 -16.59 2.23 -20.80
C THR A 6 -17.70 1.22 -20.50
N ASP A 7 -18.29 0.60 -21.53
CA ASP A 7 -19.31 -0.44 -21.35
C ASP A 7 -18.76 -1.70 -20.67
N PHE A 8 -17.50 -2.06 -20.92
CA PHE A 8 -16.85 -3.18 -20.24
C PHE A 8 -16.75 -2.96 -18.73
N TYR A 9 -16.40 -1.74 -18.31
CA TYR A 9 -16.21 -1.41 -16.89
C TYR A 9 -17.48 -0.96 -16.17
N LYS A 10 -18.62 -0.83 -16.81
CA LYS A 10 -19.87 -0.45 -16.13
C LYS A 10 -20.21 -1.39 -14.98
N VAL A 11 -20.75 -0.80 -13.91
CA VAL A 11 -21.32 -1.54 -12.78
C VAL A 11 -22.34 -2.56 -13.32
N SER A 12 -22.33 -3.75 -12.75
CA SER A 12 -23.23 -4.83 -13.17
C SER A 12 -24.68 -4.44 -12.97
N GLN A 13 -25.51 -4.68 -13.98
CA GLN A 13 -26.96 -4.47 -13.86
C GLN A 13 -27.56 -5.50 -12.89
N PRO A 14 -28.62 -5.14 -12.17
CA PRO A 14 -29.39 -6.08 -11.38
C PRO A 14 -29.84 -7.27 -12.22
N SER A 15 -29.84 -8.47 -11.65
CA SER A 15 -30.34 -9.67 -12.31
C SER A 15 -31.86 -9.56 -12.55
N ALA A 16 -32.31 -9.96 -13.73
CA ALA A 16 -33.73 -10.06 -14.02
C ALA A 16 -34.44 -11.13 -13.15
N GLU A 17 -33.71 -12.21 -12.82
CA GLU A 17 -34.20 -13.28 -11.94
C GLU A 17 -33.82 -12.96 -10.49
N LYS A 18 -34.85 -12.79 -9.64
CA LYS A 18 -34.67 -12.64 -8.18
C LYS A 18 -34.60 -14.00 -7.52
N LEU A 19 -33.69 -14.18 -6.59
CA LEU A 19 -33.64 -15.41 -5.79
C LEU A 19 -34.82 -15.50 -4.85
N PRO A 20 -35.42 -16.72 -4.70
CA PRO A 20 -36.45 -16.95 -3.72
C PRO A 20 -36.01 -16.61 -2.29
N ALA A 21 -36.87 -16.06 -1.46
CA ALA A 21 -36.57 -15.57 -0.13
C ALA A 21 -35.96 -16.64 0.80
N ASP A 22 -36.38 -17.90 0.65
CA ASP A 22 -35.88 -19.05 1.41
C ASP A 22 -34.39 -19.36 1.12
N LYS A 23 -33.91 -19.06 -0.09
CA LYS A 23 -32.53 -19.30 -0.54
C LYS A 23 -31.64 -18.05 -0.43
N ALA A 24 -32.24 -16.86 -0.43
CA ALA A 24 -31.52 -15.59 -0.47
C ALA A 24 -30.52 -15.42 0.68
N GLY A 25 -30.90 -15.73 1.92
CA GLY A 25 -30.05 -15.58 3.09
C GLY A 25 -28.82 -16.49 3.08
N LYS A 26 -28.96 -17.75 2.67
CA LYS A 26 -27.81 -18.69 2.55
C LYS A 26 -26.87 -18.28 1.43
N GLN A 27 -27.41 -17.89 0.29
CA GLN A 27 -26.63 -17.47 -0.87
C GLN A 27 -25.88 -16.16 -0.60
N TYR A 28 -26.54 -15.20 0.06
CA TYR A 28 -25.89 -13.96 0.49
C TYR A 28 -24.67 -14.20 1.39
N LYS A 29 -24.80 -15.04 2.42
CA LYS A 29 -23.66 -15.38 3.31
C LYS A 29 -22.50 -15.98 2.53
N LYS A 30 -22.76 -16.89 1.59
CA LYS A 30 -21.76 -17.52 0.75
C LYS A 30 -21.04 -16.50 -0.16
N LEU A 31 -21.81 -15.72 -0.92
CA LEU A 31 -21.26 -14.75 -1.87
C LEU A 31 -20.53 -13.61 -1.17
N ARG A 32 -21.02 -13.14 -0.03
CA ARG A 32 -20.37 -12.15 0.82
C ARG A 32 -19.01 -12.63 1.31
N PHE A 33 -18.93 -13.87 1.80
CA PHE A 33 -17.66 -14.47 2.22
C PHE A 33 -16.68 -14.62 1.05
N GLN A 34 -17.14 -15.10 -0.10
CA GLN A 34 -16.32 -15.20 -1.31
C GLN A 34 -15.78 -13.83 -1.75
N ALA A 35 -16.63 -12.80 -1.78
CA ALA A 35 -16.23 -11.45 -2.14
C ALA A 35 -15.16 -10.88 -1.17
N PHE A 36 -15.33 -11.14 0.13
CA PHE A 36 -14.34 -10.73 1.15
C PHE A 36 -12.99 -11.41 0.96
N VAL A 37 -12.97 -12.72 0.82
CA VAL A 37 -11.75 -13.50 0.62
C VAL A 37 -11.04 -13.07 -0.67
N ALA A 38 -11.79 -12.91 -1.77
CA ALA A 38 -11.24 -12.50 -3.05
C ALA A 38 -10.66 -11.08 -3.01
N ALA A 39 -11.34 -10.14 -2.35
CA ALA A 39 -10.85 -8.77 -2.18
C ALA A 39 -9.59 -8.74 -1.31
N THR A 40 -9.59 -9.47 -0.18
CA THR A 40 -8.49 -9.47 0.80
C THR A 40 -7.25 -10.19 0.27
N LEU A 41 -7.39 -11.45 -0.16
CA LEU A 41 -6.25 -12.21 -0.70
C LEU A 41 -5.82 -11.68 -2.07
N GLY A 42 -6.76 -11.27 -2.92
CA GLY A 42 -6.43 -10.62 -4.19
C GLY A 42 -5.57 -9.38 -3.97
N TYR A 43 -5.92 -8.54 -2.98
CA TYR A 43 -5.12 -7.36 -2.65
C TYR A 43 -3.76 -7.72 -2.01
N SER A 44 -3.68 -8.79 -1.24
CA SER A 44 -2.39 -9.32 -0.76
C SER A 44 -1.47 -9.70 -1.93
N LEU A 45 -2.00 -10.34 -2.97
CA LEU A 45 -1.22 -10.73 -4.15
C LEU A 45 -0.83 -9.53 -5.04
N TYR A 46 -1.56 -8.41 -4.98
CA TYR A 46 -1.09 -7.14 -5.52
C TYR A 46 0.23 -6.71 -4.88
N TYR A 47 0.36 -6.88 -3.56
CA TYR A 47 1.58 -6.51 -2.86
C TYR A 47 2.77 -7.39 -3.24
N VAL A 48 2.57 -8.66 -3.55
CA VAL A 48 3.65 -9.52 -4.07
C VAL A 48 4.19 -8.94 -5.39
N CYS A 49 3.32 -8.52 -6.31
CA CYS A 49 3.74 -7.88 -7.56
C CYS A 49 4.35 -6.49 -7.37
N ARG A 50 4.03 -5.80 -6.26
CA ARG A 50 4.49 -4.45 -5.96
C ARG A 50 5.88 -4.42 -5.35
N THR A 51 6.17 -5.35 -4.44
CA THR A 51 7.37 -5.33 -3.60
C THR A 51 8.43 -6.33 -4.05
N SER A 52 8.19 -7.04 -5.15
CA SER A 52 9.12 -8.01 -5.72
C SER A 52 10.51 -7.41 -6.01
N LEU A 53 10.56 -6.20 -6.59
CA LEU A 53 11.84 -5.52 -6.89
C LEU A 53 12.71 -5.31 -5.65
N ASN A 54 12.11 -5.12 -4.47
CA ASN A 54 12.86 -4.85 -3.24
C ASN A 54 13.76 -6.02 -2.85
N VAL A 55 13.29 -7.24 -3.09
CA VAL A 55 14.05 -8.48 -2.85
C VAL A 55 15.19 -8.64 -3.86
N MET A 56 14.99 -8.14 -5.08
CA MET A 56 15.92 -8.37 -6.19
C MET A 56 16.97 -7.27 -6.35
N LYS A 57 16.90 -6.18 -5.58
CA LYS A 57 17.83 -5.03 -5.71
C LYS A 57 19.30 -5.48 -5.61
N GLN A 58 19.67 -6.19 -4.55
CA GLN A 58 21.04 -6.63 -4.39
C GLN A 58 21.49 -7.58 -5.49
N PRO A 59 20.78 -8.69 -5.80
CA PRO A 59 21.19 -9.57 -6.90
C PRO A 59 21.31 -8.88 -8.26
N ILE A 60 20.51 -7.86 -8.54
CA ILE A 60 20.62 -7.06 -9.77
C ILE A 60 21.87 -6.19 -9.75
N ILE A 61 22.19 -5.56 -8.61
CA ILE A 61 23.42 -4.76 -8.44
C ILE A 61 24.64 -5.65 -8.56
N ASP A 62 24.66 -6.79 -7.89
CA ASP A 62 25.79 -7.74 -7.91
C ASP A 62 26.02 -8.35 -9.30
N SER A 63 24.96 -8.45 -10.12
CA SER A 63 25.10 -8.88 -11.53
C SER A 63 25.65 -7.77 -12.46
N GLY A 64 25.81 -6.53 -11.97
CA GLY A 64 26.28 -5.39 -12.75
C GLY A 64 25.28 -4.83 -13.77
N VAL A 65 24.02 -5.31 -13.76
CA VAL A 65 22.98 -4.90 -14.71
C VAL A 65 22.51 -3.48 -14.45
N LEU A 66 22.26 -3.14 -13.18
CA LEU A 66 21.83 -1.81 -12.74
C LEU A 66 22.54 -1.44 -11.42
N ASP A 67 22.76 -0.15 -11.20
CA ASP A 67 23.30 0.39 -9.96
C ASP A 67 22.20 0.79 -8.96
N ALA A 68 22.61 1.16 -7.73
CA ALA A 68 21.67 1.54 -6.67
C ALA A 68 20.90 2.83 -7.01
N THR A 69 21.53 3.80 -7.68
CA THR A 69 20.88 5.03 -8.14
C THR A 69 19.76 4.72 -9.15
N GLN A 70 20.04 3.89 -10.13
CA GLN A 70 19.06 3.47 -11.15
C GLN A 70 17.88 2.74 -10.52
N LEU A 71 18.13 1.80 -9.59
CA LEU A 71 17.08 1.07 -8.88
C LEU A 71 16.26 1.98 -7.95
N GLY A 72 16.90 3.01 -7.37
CA GLY A 72 16.21 4.05 -6.61
C GLY A 72 15.22 4.85 -7.48
N ILE A 73 15.64 5.26 -8.68
CA ILE A 73 14.78 5.97 -9.64
C ILE A 73 13.64 5.08 -10.13
N ILE A 74 13.92 3.81 -10.44
CA ILE A 74 12.87 2.84 -10.83
C ILE A 74 11.84 2.68 -9.70
N GLY A 75 12.28 2.54 -8.46
CA GLY A 75 11.39 2.50 -7.29
C GLY A 75 10.51 3.76 -7.16
N ALA A 76 11.10 4.95 -7.39
CA ALA A 76 10.37 6.22 -7.37
C ALA A 76 9.27 6.28 -8.45
N CYS A 77 9.54 5.77 -9.64
CA CYS A 77 8.55 5.71 -10.73
C CYS A 77 7.27 5.00 -10.30
N LEU A 78 7.39 3.87 -9.57
CA LEU A 78 6.22 3.17 -9.03
C LEU A 78 5.44 4.03 -8.05
N TYR A 79 6.10 4.65 -7.08
CA TYR A 79 5.41 5.41 -6.03
C TYR A 79 4.74 6.66 -6.56
N TRP A 80 5.35 7.38 -7.48
CA TRP A 80 4.77 8.58 -8.07
C TRP A 80 3.57 8.28 -8.96
N THR A 81 3.69 7.26 -9.80
CA THR A 81 2.54 6.84 -10.63
C THR A 81 1.42 6.23 -9.80
N TYR A 82 1.76 5.50 -8.73
CA TYR A 82 0.78 5.03 -7.76
C TYR A 82 0.06 6.18 -7.06
N ALA A 83 0.76 7.24 -6.65
CA ALA A 83 0.17 8.40 -5.99
C ALA A 83 -0.89 9.08 -6.89
N VAL A 84 -0.52 9.36 -8.13
CA VAL A 84 -1.44 9.94 -9.13
C VAL A 84 -2.58 8.96 -9.45
N GLY A 85 -2.23 7.70 -9.70
CA GLY A 85 -3.20 6.66 -10.00
C GLY A 85 -4.20 6.43 -8.87
N LYS A 86 -3.78 6.48 -7.60
CA LYS A 86 -4.66 6.34 -6.45
C LYS A 86 -5.73 7.42 -6.40
N PHE A 87 -5.38 8.64 -6.77
CA PHE A 87 -6.33 9.74 -6.88
C PHE A 87 -7.33 9.48 -8.03
N VAL A 88 -6.85 9.23 -9.24
CA VAL A 88 -7.69 9.03 -10.43
C VAL A 88 -8.54 7.77 -10.31
N ASN A 89 -7.92 6.63 -10.00
CA ASN A 89 -8.58 5.33 -9.92
C ASN A 89 -9.49 5.20 -8.71
N GLY A 90 -9.25 5.99 -7.65
CA GLY A 90 -10.16 6.10 -6.51
C GLY A 90 -11.54 6.62 -6.94
N PHE A 91 -11.57 7.68 -7.76
CA PHE A 91 -12.82 8.19 -8.32
C PHE A 91 -13.44 7.24 -9.36
N LEU A 92 -12.63 6.68 -10.23
CA LEU A 92 -13.13 5.78 -11.29
C LEU A 92 -13.76 4.51 -10.71
N ALA A 93 -13.23 3.98 -9.63
CA ALA A 93 -13.69 2.73 -9.05
C ALA A 93 -15.16 2.76 -8.59
N ASP A 94 -15.67 3.92 -8.14
CA ASP A 94 -17.06 4.08 -7.73
C ASP A 94 -18.05 3.83 -8.88
N TYR A 95 -17.64 4.15 -10.11
CA TYR A 95 -18.43 4.01 -11.33
C TYR A 95 -18.17 2.71 -12.09
N CYS A 96 -17.25 1.89 -11.59
CA CYS A 96 -16.79 0.69 -12.27
C CYS A 96 -17.31 -0.61 -11.63
N ASN A 97 -17.35 -1.64 -12.46
CA ASN A 97 -17.43 -3.02 -12.00
C ASN A 97 -16.15 -3.36 -11.24
N ILE A 98 -16.25 -3.52 -9.91
CA ILE A 98 -15.10 -3.72 -9.02
C ILE A 98 -14.29 -4.96 -9.38
N LYS A 99 -14.94 -6.04 -9.80
CA LYS A 99 -14.29 -7.28 -10.22
C LYS A 99 -13.39 -7.06 -11.44
N LYS A 100 -13.94 -6.44 -12.48
CA LYS A 100 -13.22 -6.20 -13.75
C LYS A 100 -12.10 -5.20 -13.54
N PHE A 101 -12.37 -4.14 -12.77
CA PHE A 101 -11.41 -3.08 -12.49
C PHE A 101 -10.20 -3.61 -11.72
N MET A 102 -10.45 -4.33 -10.62
CA MET A 102 -9.41 -4.95 -9.81
C MET A 102 -8.62 -6.02 -10.59
N ALA A 103 -9.31 -6.89 -11.33
CA ALA A 103 -8.65 -7.91 -12.13
C ALA A 103 -7.73 -7.31 -13.21
N THR A 104 -8.17 -6.24 -13.90
CA THR A 104 -7.34 -5.57 -14.92
C THR A 104 -6.06 -5.01 -14.32
N GLY A 105 -6.15 -4.30 -13.19
CA GLY A 105 -4.95 -3.79 -12.53
C GLY A 105 -3.96 -4.89 -12.18
N LEU A 106 -4.44 -6.02 -11.64
CA LEU A 106 -3.56 -7.12 -11.27
C LEU A 106 -2.98 -7.87 -12.49
N ILE A 107 -3.75 -8.01 -13.58
CA ILE A 107 -3.22 -8.58 -14.85
C ILE A 107 -2.07 -7.72 -15.38
N VAL A 108 -2.27 -6.41 -15.47
CA VAL A 108 -1.23 -5.50 -15.97
C VAL A 108 0.00 -5.50 -15.06
N SER A 109 -0.19 -5.56 -13.75
CA SER A 109 0.88 -5.69 -12.77
C SER A 109 1.66 -7.02 -12.93
N ALA A 110 0.96 -8.14 -13.14
CA ALA A 110 1.57 -9.43 -13.38
C ALA A 110 2.36 -9.44 -14.71
N VAL A 111 1.80 -8.86 -15.76
CA VAL A 111 2.49 -8.72 -17.07
C VAL A 111 3.74 -7.85 -16.93
N ALA A 112 3.68 -6.73 -16.19
CA ALA A 112 4.86 -5.88 -15.96
C ALA A 112 5.98 -6.67 -15.26
N ASN A 113 5.67 -7.45 -14.22
CA ASN A 113 6.64 -8.32 -13.56
C ASN A 113 7.19 -9.40 -14.52
N MET A 114 6.32 -10.05 -15.27
CA MET A 114 6.73 -11.06 -16.28
C MET A 114 7.71 -10.45 -17.30
N MET A 115 7.42 -9.26 -17.81
CA MET A 115 8.29 -8.57 -18.76
C MET A 115 9.65 -8.22 -18.16
N MET A 116 9.71 -7.83 -16.88
CA MET A 116 10.99 -7.58 -16.21
C MET A 116 11.82 -8.87 -16.08
N GLY A 117 11.19 -10.00 -15.75
CA GLY A 117 11.86 -11.31 -15.76
C GLY A 117 12.39 -11.70 -17.14
N LEU A 118 11.60 -11.51 -18.20
CA LEU A 118 12.01 -11.76 -19.58
C LEU A 118 13.18 -10.87 -20.03
N LEU A 119 13.13 -9.56 -19.69
CA LEU A 119 14.22 -8.63 -19.98
C LEU A 119 15.51 -9.07 -19.30
N GLY A 120 15.45 -9.53 -18.05
CA GLY A 120 16.62 -10.03 -17.34
C GLY A 120 17.19 -11.31 -17.94
N LEU A 121 16.36 -12.22 -18.45
CA LEU A 121 16.83 -13.40 -19.18
C LEU A 121 17.46 -13.00 -20.51
N TRP A 122 16.87 -12.03 -21.21
CA TRP A 122 17.38 -11.54 -22.48
C TRP A 122 18.71 -10.79 -22.31
N GLU A 123 18.85 -9.99 -21.27
CA GLU A 123 20.13 -9.34 -20.92
C GLU A 123 21.24 -10.39 -20.77
N GLY A 124 21.03 -11.44 -19.96
CA GLY A 124 21.99 -12.52 -19.76
C GLY A 124 22.38 -13.28 -21.05
N MET A 125 21.53 -13.31 -22.07
CA MET A 125 21.79 -13.96 -23.36
C MET A 125 22.41 -13.02 -24.41
N ALA A 126 22.00 -11.75 -24.44
CA ALA A 126 22.29 -10.82 -25.53
C ALA A 126 23.19 -9.62 -25.12
N GLY A 127 23.47 -9.45 -23.82
CA GLY A 127 24.30 -8.36 -23.31
C GLY A 127 23.69 -6.98 -23.58
N ILE A 128 22.46 -6.74 -23.10
CA ILE A 128 21.77 -5.46 -23.26
C ILE A 128 22.50 -4.39 -22.48
N ALA A 129 22.71 -3.20 -23.07
CA ALA A 129 23.32 -2.08 -22.37
C ALA A 129 22.50 -1.68 -21.12
N SER A 130 23.19 -1.40 -20.00
CA SER A 130 22.60 -1.00 -18.72
C SER A 130 21.61 0.17 -18.86
N SER A 131 21.93 1.17 -19.69
CA SER A 131 21.04 2.30 -19.99
C SER A 131 19.71 1.88 -20.61
N SER A 132 19.71 0.89 -21.48
CA SER A 132 18.48 0.34 -22.09
C SER A 132 17.68 -0.47 -21.08
N MET A 133 18.34 -1.28 -20.24
CA MET A 133 17.71 -2.02 -19.15
C MET A 133 17.06 -1.07 -18.15
N PHE A 134 17.76 -0.01 -17.75
CA PHE A 134 17.22 1.02 -16.87
C PHE A 134 15.92 1.63 -17.40
N VAL A 135 15.90 2.06 -18.67
CA VAL A 135 14.72 2.66 -19.29
C VAL A 135 13.54 1.66 -19.35
N MET A 136 13.80 0.43 -19.79
CA MET A 136 12.79 -0.59 -19.89
C MET A 136 12.20 -0.95 -18.51
N PHE A 137 13.05 -1.09 -17.49
CA PHE A 137 12.60 -1.35 -16.11
C PHE A 137 11.81 -0.18 -15.55
N ALA A 138 12.25 1.07 -15.79
CA ALA A 138 11.53 2.27 -15.36
C ALA A 138 10.13 2.36 -15.99
N ILE A 139 9.99 2.02 -17.27
CA ILE A 139 8.70 1.98 -17.96
C ILE A 139 7.80 0.88 -17.35
N MET A 140 8.31 -0.33 -17.19
CA MET A 140 7.53 -1.43 -16.60
C MET A 140 7.10 -1.13 -15.17
N TRP A 141 7.98 -0.52 -14.38
CA TRP A 141 7.67 -0.17 -12.99
C TRP A 141 6.71 1.02 -12.87
N THR A 142 6.76 1.96 -13.81
CA THR A 142 5.76 3.03 -13.98
C THR A 142 4.36 2.45 -14.27
N ILE A 143 4.27 1.51 -15.22
CA ILE A 143 3.03 0.80 -15.55
C ILE A 143 2.54 0.00 -14.33
N ASN A 144 3.45 -0.68 -13.63
CA ASN A 144 3.11 -1.41 -12.41
C ASN A 144 2.54 -0.47 -11.34
N GLY A 145 3.14 0.70 -11.11
CA GLY A 145 2.67 1.69 -10.14
C GLY A 145 1.25 2.17 -10.42
N TRP A 146 0.93 2.51 -11.68
CA TRP A 146 -0.43 2.85 -12.07
C TRP A 146 -1.40 1.70 -11.81
N SER A 147 -1.04 0.49 -12.21
CA SER A 147 -1.87 -0.71 -12.08
C SER A 147 -2.14 -1.07 -10.63
N GLN A 148 -1.14 -0.91 -9.76
CA GLN A 148 -1.26 -1.12 -8.32
C GLN A 148 -2.33 -0.23 -7.67
N SER A 149 -2.55 0.97 -8.18
CA SER A 149 -3.58 1.88 -7.67
C SER A 149 -5.02 1.42 -7.95
N MET A 150 -5.19 0.45 -8.84
CA MET A 150 -6.49 -0.18 -9.15
C MET A 150 -6.87 -1.30 -8.16
N GLY A 151 -6.07 -1.59 -7.15
CA GLY A 151 -6.30 -2.68 -6.19
C GLY A 151 -7.17 -2.28 -5.00
N SER A 152 -6.72 -1.29 -4.22
CA SER A 152 -7.36 -0.90 -2.95
C SER A 152 -8.75 -0.29 -3.11
N PRO A 153 -9.03 0.67 -4.01
CA PRO A 153 -10.35 1.27 -4.11
C PRO A 153 -11.47 0.26 -4.38
N PRO A 154 -11.39 -0.62 -5.39
CA PRO A 154 -12.46 -1.59 -5.63
C PRO A 154 -12.60 -2.62 -4.49
N ALA A 155 -11.52 -2.99 -3.80
CA ALA A 155 -11.59 -3.88 -2.66
C ALA A 155 -12.38 -3.24 -1.49
N ILE A 156 -12.13 -1.96 -1.20
CA ILE A 156 -12.87 -1.20 -0.17
C ILE A 156 -14.34 -1.01 -0.58
N ILE A 157 -14.60 -0.71 -1.84
CA ILE A 157 -15.96 -0.58 -2.38
C ILE A 157 -16.70 -1.93 -2.28
N SER A 158 -16.01 -3.06 -2.49
CA SER A 158 -16.58 -4.40 -2.28
C SER A 158 -17.12 -4.57 -0.86
N LEU A 159 -16.35 -4.12 0.16
CA LEU A 159 -16.83 -4.18 1.54
C LEU A 159 -18.08 -3.32 1.75
N SER A 160 -18.18 -2.16 1.12
CA SER A 160 -19.37 -1.31 1.24
C SER A 160 -20.60 -1.89 0.54
N ARG A 161 -20.42 -2.61 -0.57
CA ARG A 161 -21.50 -3.24 -1.33
C ARG A 161 -22.00 -4.55 -0.72
N TRP A 162 -21.16 -5.27 0.02
CA TRP A 162 -21.46 -6.61 0.54
C TRP A 162 -21.67 -6.66 2.05
N TYR A 163 -21.27 -5.63 2.81
CA TYR A 163 -21.33 -5.64 4.27
C TYR A 163 -22.17 -4.47 4.81
N PRO A 164 -23.15 -4.74 5.70
CA PRO A 164 -23.92 -3.70 6.37
C PRO A 164 -23.04 -2.90 7.33
N LEU A 165 -23.48 -1.69 7.68
CA LEU A 165 -22.70 -0.71 8.45
C LEU A 165 -22.22 -1.25 9.80
N ASN A 166 -23.05 -2.02 10.49
CA ASN A 166 -22.80 -2.52 11.85
C ASN A 166 -21.60 -3.48 11.97
N ILE A 167 -21.25 -4.19 10.89
CA ILE A 167 -20.11 -5.15 10.88
C ILE A 167 -19.01 -4.77 9.89
N ARG A 168 -19.23 -3.78 9.03
CA ARG A 168 -18.31 -3.37 7.98
C ARG A 168 -16.93 -2.97 8.54
N GLY A 169 -16.89 -2.28 9.68
CA GLY A 169 -15.66 -1.86 10.35
C GLY A 169 -14.76 -3.03 10.72
N THR A 170 -15.33 -4.12 11.24
CA THR A 170 -14.56 -5.33 11.58
C THR A 170 -13.91 -5.96 10.35
N TYR A 171 -14.68 -6.12 9.26
CA TYR A 171 -14.15 -6.68 8.02
C TYR A 171 -13.14 -5.75 7.34
N TYR A 172 -13.32 -4.44 7.46
CA TYR A 172 -12.32 -3.46 7.02
C TYR A 172 -11.01 -3.58 7.81
N GLY A 173 -11.07 -3.84 9.11
CA GLY A 173 -9.88 -4.12 9.93
C GLY A 173 -9.10 -5.34 9.43
N PHE A 174 -9.79 -6.45 9.15
CA PHE A 174 -9.16 -7.63 8.56
C PHE A 174 -8.60 -7.36 7.15
N PHE A 175 -9.36 -6.66 6.31
CA PHE A 175 -8.88 -6.25 4.99
C PHE A 175 -7.62 -5.38 5.10
N SER A 176 -7.56 -4.48 6.07
CA SER A 176 -6.39 -3.60 6.27
C SER A 176 -5.11 -4.36 6.58
N ALA A 177 -5.18 -5.57 7.15
CA ALA A 177 -4.03 -6.43 7.37
C ALA A 177 -3.47 -7.07 6.08
N SER A 178 -4.27 -7.10 5.01
CA SER A 178 -3.92 -7.79 3.75
C SER A 178 -2.66 -7.24 3.07
N HIS A 179 -2.40 -5.94 3.18
CA HIS A 179 -1.21 -5.35 2.60
C HIS A 179 0.06 -5.80 3.32
N ASN A 180 0.05 -5.83 4.65
CA ASN A 180 1.19 -6.33 5.43
C ASN A 180 1.42 -7.82 5.18
N PHE A 181 0.34 -8.61 5.11
CA PHE A 181 0.44 -10.03 4.78
C PHE A 181 1.04 -10.24 3.39
N GLY A 182 0.58 -9.51 2.38
CA GLY A 182 1.09 -9.58 1.01
C GLY A 182 2.55 -9.14 0.89
N GLU A 183 2.94 -8.10 1.61
CA GLU A 183 4.33 -7.61 1.67
C GLU A 183 5.26 -8.64 2.33
N GLY A 184 4.88 -9.20 3.48
CA GLY A 184 5.63 -10.27 4.15
C GLY A 184 5.72 -11.54 3.30
N LEU A 185 4.62 -11.94 2.63
CA LEU A 185 4.62 -13.06 1.69
C LEU A 185 5.59 -12.82 0.53
N SER A 186 5.64 -11.59 -0.01
CA SER A 186 6.57 -11.23 -1.07
C SER A 186 8.01 -11.43 -0.62
N PHE A 187 8.37 -10.91 0.55
CA PHE A 187 9.74 -11.02 1.06
C PHE A 187 10.19 -12.47 1.22
N LEU A 188 9.33 -13.35 1.69
CA LEU A 188 9.66 -14.76 1.87
C LEU A 188 9.63 -15.55 0.56
N PHE A 189 8.51 -15.44 -0.18
CA PHE A 189 8.28 -16.24 -1.38
C PHE A 189 9.23 -15.85 -2.52
N VAL A 190 9.37 -14.54 -2.78
CA VAL A 190 10.25 -14.06 -3.86
C VAL A 190 11.72 -14.33 -3.50
N ALA A 191 12.13 -14.13 -2.22
CA ALA A 191 13.50 -14.42 -1.80
C ALA A 191 13.85 -15.90 -1.97
N ALA A 192 12.94 -16.83 -1.65
CA ALA A 192 13.16 -18.25 -1.85
C ALA A 192 13.38 -18.59 -3.34
N LEU A 193 12.62 -17.99 -4.25
CA LEU A 193 12.80 -18.19 -5.69
C LEU A 193 14.10 -17.58 -6.20
N VAL A 194 14.44 -16.38 -5.74
CA VAL A 194 15.69 -15.70 -6.12
C VAL A 194 16.90 -16.49 -5.66
N SER A 195 16.89 -16.98 -4.42
CA SER A 195 17.98 -17.81 -3.88
C SER A 195 18.13 -19.15 -4.61
N ALA A 196 17.02 -19.72 -5.12
CA ALA A 196 17.03 -21.02 -5.80
C ALA A 196 17.41 -20.91 -7.28
N ALA A 197 17.02 -19.83 -7.98
CA ALA A 197 17.06 -19.79 -9.45
C ALA A 197 17.54 -18.45 -10.03
N GLY A 198 17.86 -17.46 -9.19
CA GLY A 198 18.31 -16.14 -9.60
C GLY A 198 17.19 -15.10 -9.66
N TRP A 199 17.59 -13.83 -9.76
CA TRP A 199 16.67 -12.69 -9.63
C TRP A 199 15.58 -12.62 -10.72
N GLN A 200 15.85 -13.11 -11.91
CA GLN A 200 14.86 -13.16 -12.99
C GLN A 200 13.62 -13.98 -12.59
N TRP A 201 13.84 -15.09 -11.89
CA TRP A 201 12.78 -15.97 -11.40
C TRP A 201 11.96 -15.37 -10.27
N GLY A 202 12.50 -14.43 -9.53
CA GLY A 202 11.74 -13.63 -8.56
C GLY A 202 10.60 -12.86 -9.24
N PHE A 203 10.84 -12.26 -10.41
CA PHE A 203 9.82 -11.57 -11.20
C PHE A 203 8.77 -12.54 -11.76
N PHE A 204 9.18 -13.71 -12.26
CA PHE A 204 8.23 -14.74 -12.73
C PHE A 204 7.38 -15.27 -11.57
N GLY A 205 7.95 -15.43 -10.37
CA GLY A 205 7.20 -15.80 -9.16
C GLY A 205 6.15 -14.74 -8.79
N ALA A 206 6.52 -13.47 -8.84
CA ALA A 206 5.59 -12.37 -8.60
C ALA A 206 4.47 -12.34 -9.67
N ALA A 207 4.82 -12.55 -10.94
CA ALA A 207 3.84 -12.65 -12.01
C ALA A 207 2.87 -13.83 -11.80
N LEU A 208 3.37 -14.99 -11.38
CA LEU A 208 2.55 -16.17 -11.06
C LEU A 208 1.58 -15.87 -9.90
N ALA A 209 2.07 -15.21 -8.84
CA ALA A 209 1.22 -14.77 -7.73
C ALA A 209 0.11 -13.82 -8.22
N GLY A 210 0.45 -12.90 -9.14
CA GLY A 210 -0.52 -12.04 -9.80
C GLY A 210 -1.59 -12.82 -10.57
N VAL A 211 -1.21 -13.82 -11.35
CA VAL A 211 -2.15 -14.70 -12.09
C VAL A 211 -3.07 -15.47 -11.14
N ILE A 212 -2.53 -16.00 -10.03
CA ILE A 212 -3.33 -16.65 -9.00
C ILE A 212 -4.35 -15.66 -8.41
N GLY A 213 -3.93 -14.42 -8.11
CA GLY A 213 -4.80 -13.37 -7.62
C GLY A 213 -5.91 -12.98 -8.60
N VAL A 214 -5.58 -12.86 -9.89
CA VAL A 214 -6.58 -12.61 -10.96
C VAL A 214 -7.60 -13.74 -11.01
N THR A 215 -7.15 -14.98 -10.94
CA THR A 215 -8.03 -16.16 -10.96
C THR A 215 -8.98 -16.14 -9.76
N LEU A 216 -8.46 -15.85 -8.56
CA LEU A 216 -9.26 -15.72 -7.34
C LEU A 216 -10.32 -14.61 -7.46
N ILE A 217 -9.91 -13.42 -7.93
CA ILE A 217 -10.81 -12.28 -8.17
C ILE A 217 -11.87 -12.67 -9.23
N ALA A 218 -11.45 -13.30 -10.32
CA ALA A 218 -12.36 -13.69 -11.41
C ALA A 218 -13.41 -14.71 -10.96
N LEU A 219 -13.07 -15.63 -10.08
CA LEU A 219 -13.99 -16.66 -9.60
C LEU A 219 -14.88 -16.18 -8.46
N TRP A 220 -14.34 -15.45 -7.48
CA TRP A 220 -15.00 -15.21 -6.20
C TRP A 220 -15.38 -13.75 -5.93
N LEU A 221 -14.79 -12.77 -6.60
CA LEU A 221 -15.23 -11.38 -6.43
C LEU A 221 -16.50 -11.15 -7.25
N HIS A 222 -17.54 -10.67 -6.58
CA HIS A 222 -18.82 -10.31 -7.20
C HIS A 222 -19.05 -8.81 -7.04
N ASP A 223 -19.58 -8.18 -8.09
CA ASP A 223 -19.72 -6.72 -8.14
C ASP A 223 -20.73 -6.21 -7.11
N THR A 224 -21.97 -6.64 -7.22
CA THR A 224 -23.07 -6.24 -6.32
C THR A 224 -23.96 -7.44 -5.95
N PRO A 225 -24.66 -7.42 -4.79
CA PRO A 225 -25.68 -8.41 -4.46
C PRO A 225 -26.78 -8.48 -5.51
N GLU A 226 -27.23 -7.32 -6.02
CA GLU A 226 -28.32 -7.20 -6.99
C GLU A 226 -27.99 -7.88 -8.32
N SER A 227 -26.72 -7.86 -8.72
CA SER A 227 -26.25 -8.57 -9.93
C SER A 227 -26.35 -10.10 -9.81
N LYS A 228 -26.60 -10.60 -8.60
CA LYS A 228 -26.81 -12.02 -8.28
C LYS A 228 -28.25 -12.35 -7.89
N GLY A 229 -29.21 -11.46 -8.17
CA GLY A 229 -30.62 -11.65 -7.85
C GLY A 229 -30.97 -11.47 -6.37
N LEU A 230 -30.06 -10.88 -5.58
CA LEU A 230 -30.28 -10.54 -4.19
C LEU A 230 -30.79 -9.10 -4.05
N ALA A 231 -31.43 -8.78 -2.93
CA ALA A 231 -31.78 -7.41 -2.58
C ALA A 231 -30.50 -6.60 -2.19
N PRO A 232 -30.55 -5.26 -2.14
CA PRO A 232 -29.49 -4.42 -1.60
C PRO A 232 -29.07 -4.84 -0.19
N VAL A 233 -27.80 -4.58 0.19
CA VAL A 233 -27.24 -5.04 1.46
C VAL A 233 -27.98 -4.51 2.67
N GLU A 234 -28.47 -3.27 2.63
CA GLU A 234 -29.25 -2.62 3.68
C GLU A 234 -30.61 -3.32 3.92
N VAL A 235 -31.22 -3.78 2.82
CA VAL A 235 -32.47 -4.55 2.88
C VAL A 235 -32.22 -5.97 3.38
N LEU A 236 -31.16 -6.63 2.90
CA LEU A 236 -30.77 -7.98 3.35
C LEU A 236 -30.38 -8.03 4.83
N ALA A 237 -29.87 -6.93 5.36
CA ALA A 237 -29.51 -6.79 6.77
C ALA A 237 -30.69 -6.39 7.66
N GLY A 238 -31.83 -6.05 7.08
CA GLY A 238 -33.00 -5.55 7.81
C GLY A 238 -32.84 -4.13 8.36
N GLU A 239 -31.85 -3.37 7.82
CA GLU A 239 -31.61 -1.97 8.21
C GLU A 239 -32.65 -1.03 7.58
N LYS A 240 -33.20 -1.41 6.41
CA LYS A 240 -34.20 -0.64 5.65
C LYS A 240 -35.17 -1.58 4.94
N THR A 241 -36.38 -1.06 4.69
CA THR A 241 -37.26 -1.68 3.72
C THR A 241 -36.86 -1.38 2.30
N GLN A 242 -37.34 -2.15 1.32
CA GLN A 242 -37.02 -1.90 -0.10
C GLN A 242 -37.54 -0.51 -0.53
N GLU A 243 -38.69 -0.08 -0.05
CA GLU A 243 -39.30 1.23 -0.37
C GLU A 243 -38.47 2.40 0.18
N GLU A 244 -37.96 2.25 1.41
CA GLU A 244 -37.08 3.25 2.03
C GLU A 244 -35.76 3.38 1.26
N TYR A 245 -35.19 2.25 0.85
CA TYR A 245 -33.96 2.24 0.05
C TYR A 245 -34.16 2.93 -1.31
N ASP A 246 -35.22 2.57 -2.04
CA ASP A 246 -35.52 3.14 -3.36
C ASP A 246 -35.80 4.65 -3.27
N ARG A 247 -36.49 5.09 -2.21
CA ARG A 247 -36.73 6.52 -1.94
C ARG A 247 -35.41 7.27 -1.69
N GLU A 248 -34.53 6.74 -0.82
CA GLU A 248 -33.24 7.38 -0.55
C GLU A 248 -32.33 7.45 -1.79
N VAL A 249 -32.31 6.40 -2.61
CA VAL A 249 -31.57 6.40 -3.88
C VAL A 249 -32.08 7.49 -4.80
N SER A 250 -33.41 7.62 -4.92
CA SER A 250 -34.04 8.67 -5.74
C SER A 250 -33.72 10.07 -5.22
N GLU A 251 -33.84 10.29 -3.91
CA GLU A 251 -33.51 11.58 -3.29
C GLU A 251 -32.01 11.91 -3.43
N ARG A 252 -31.13 10.93 -3.25
CA ARG A 252 -29.69 11.13 -3.45
C ARG A 252 -29.35 11.53 -4.87
N ASN A 253 -29.96 10.87 -5.85
CA ASN A 253 -29.78 11.21 -7.28
C ASN A 253 -30.29 12.62 -7.61
N ALA A 254 -31.39 13.05 -6.98
CA ALA A 254 -31.91 14.40 -7.12
C ALA A 254 -31.03 15.47 -6.46
N ARG A 255 -30.40 15.17 -5.31
CA ARG A 255 -29.53 16.09 -4.55
C ARG A 255 -28.10 16.23 -5.11
N VAL A 256 -27.65 15.30 -5.95
CA VAL A 256 -26.28 15.35 -6.52
C VAL A 256 -26.01 16.64 -7.31
N THR A 257 -27.05 17.30 -7.82
CA THR A 257 -26.96 18.57 -8.55
C THR A 257 -26.77 19.80 -7.65
N ASP A 258 -27.23 19.78 -6.39
CA ASP A 258 -27.28 20.97 -5.54
C ASP A 258 -26.09 21.13 -4.58
N ASN A 259 -25.43 20.03 -4.20
CA ASN A 259 -24.36 20.01 -3.19
C ASN A 259 -22.92 20.18 -3.73
N SER A 260 -22.72 20.28 -5.04
CA SER A 260 -21.38 20.29 -5.63
C SER A 260 -20.58 21.57 -5.28
N ALA A 261 -21.24 22.71 -5.21
CA ALA A 261 -20.61 23.99 -4.91
C ALA A 261 -20.17 24.08 -3.42
N GLU A 262 -21.02 23.61 -2.49
CA GLU A 262 -20.70 23.57 -1.05
C GLU A 262 -19.56 22.59 -0.78
N THR A 263 -19.61 21.39 -1.36
CA THR A 263 -18.55 20.38 -1.21
C THR A 263 -17.22 20.90 -1.76
N SER A 264 -17.22 21.54 -2.92
CA SER A 264 -16.02 22.15 -3.50
C SER A 264 -15.46 23.28 -2.64
N ARG A 265 -16.32 24.09 -2.00
CA ARG A 265 -15.90 25.14 -1.09
C ARG A 265 -15.21 24.53 0.16
N ILE A 266 -15.81 23.49 0.75
CA ILE A 266 -15.26 22.80 1.91
C ILE A 266 -13.91 22.15 1.57
N GLN A 267 -13.80 21.47 0.42
CA GLN A 267 -12.55 20.86 -0.03
C GLN A 267 -11.44 21.89 -0.27
N ARG A 268 -11.76 23.06 -0.84
CA ARG A 268 -10.80 24.17 -1.00
C ARG A 268 -10.35 24.73 0.35
N ALA A 269 -11.22 24.77 1.36
CA ALA A 269 -10.85 25.20 2.71
C ALA A 269 -9.84 24.25 3.36
N VAL A 270 -9.94 22.93 3.11
CA VAL A 270 -8.97 21.94 3.57
C VAL A 270 -7.57 22.17 2.99
N LEU A 271 -7.48 22.55 1.70
CA LEU A 271 -6.20 22.90 1.06
C LEU A 271 -5.49 24.09 1.74
N ARG A 272 -6.22 24.95 2.44
CA ARG A 272 -5.68 26.08 3.19
C ARG A 272 -5.42 25.77 4.67
N ASN A 273 -5.81 24.58 5.14
CA ASN A 273 -5.63 24.20 6.54
C ASN A 273 -4.17 23.79 6.81
N THR A 274 -3.43 24.68 7.46
CA THR A 274 -2.03 24.46 7.85
C THR A 274 -1.85 23.19 8.70
N GLY A 275 -2.82 22.83 9.55
CA GLY A 275 -2.76 21.61 10.36
C GLY A 275 -2.75 20.34 9.53
N VAL A 276 -3.52 20.30 8.43
CA VAL A 276 -3.52 19.18 7.50
C VAL A 276 -2.16 19.06 6.78
N TRP A 277 -1.56 20.18 6.38
CA TRP A 277 -0.23 20.19 5.74
C TRP A 277 0.90 19.75 6.69
N ILE A 278 0.84 20.14 7.98
CA ILE A 278 1.78 19.66 9.00
C ILE A 278 1.67 18.13 9.13
N LEU A 279 0.46 17.57 9.19
CA LEU A 279 0.28 16.12 9.26
C LEU A 279 0.66 15.43 7.94
N ALA A 280 0.41 16.06 6.80
CA ALA A 280 0.84 15.56 5.50
C ALA A 280 2.38 15.46 5.43
N LEU A 281 3.08 16.50 5.89
CA LEU A 281 4.54 16.50 5.95
C LEU A 281 5.07 15.50 6.97
N SER A 282 4.45 15.40 8.15
CA SER A 282 4.76 14.37 9.14
C SER A 282 4.60 12.96 8.57
N SER A 283 3.49 12.68 7.90
CA SER A 283 3.24 11.40 7.22
C SER A 283 4.24 11.15 6.09
N ALA A 284 4.65 12.18 5.37
CA ALA A 284 5.69 12.10 4.34
C ALA A 284 7.01 11.58 4.93
N PHE A 285 7.48 12.16 6.02
CA PHE A 285 8.71 11.71 6.68
C PHE A 285 8.58 10.32 7.31
N MET A 286 7.45 9.98 7.90
CA MET A 286 7.17 8.63 8.40
C MET A 286 7.19 7.59 7.25
N TYR A 287 6.66 7.94 6.08
CA TYR A 287 6.72 7.08 4.90
C TYR A 287 8.15 6.95 4.36
N MET A 288 8.98 8.01 4.43
CA MET A 288 10.41 7.90 4.09
C MET A 288 11.10 6.87 4.98
N SER A 289 10.93 6.93 6.29
CA SER A 289 11.51 5.97 7.24
C SER A 289 11.00 4.54 7.00
N ARG A 290 9.68 4.36 6.87
CA ARG A 290 9.06 3.06 6.60
C ARG A 290 9.63 2.41 5.33
N TYR A 291 9.60 3.15 4.23
CA TYR A 291 10.03 2.62 2.94
C TYR A 291 11.55 2.49 2.83
N ALA A 292 12.33 3.25 3.61
CA ALA A 292 13.77 3.03 3.72
C ALA A 292 14.08 1.58 4.10
N ILE A 293 13.41 1.07 5.13
CA ILE A 293 13.58 -0.32 5.58
C ILE A 293 12.99 -1.32 4.59
N ASN A 294 11.78 -1.08 4.09
CA ASN A 294 11.12 -2.03 3.19
C ASN A 294 11.79 -2.12 1.80
N GLU A 295 12.45 -1.05 1.36
CA GLU A 295 13.10 -0.97 0.04
C GLU A 295 14.59 -1.32 0.08
N TRP A 296 15.29 -0.88 1.13
CA TRP A 296 16.75 -0.95 1.22
C TRP A 296 17.25 -1.76 2.42
N GLY A 297 16.38 -2.10 3.36
CA GLY A 297 16.77 -2.84 4.58
C GLY A 297 17.38 -4.20 4.30
N MET A 298 16.89 -4.94 3.29
CA MET A 298 17.50 -6.21 2.87
C MET A 298 18.90 -6.00 2.31
N PHE A 299 19.07 -5.00 1.45
CA PHE A 299 20.37 -4.64 0.88
C PHE A 299 21.36 -4.23 1.97
N PHE A 300 20.91 -3.43 2.96
CA PHE A 300 21.71 -3.07 4.12
C PHE A 300 22.15 -4.29 4.93
N LEU A 301 21.22 -5.21 5.26
CA LEU A 301 21.53 -6.43 6.02
C LEU A 301 22.57 -7.30 5.30
N GLN A 302 22.46 -7.43 4.00
CA GLN A 302 23.35 -8.25 3.19
C GLN A 302 24.74 -7.62 3.04
N LYS A 303 24.82 -6.33 2.72
CA LYS A 303 26.10 -5.66 2.42
C LYS A 303 26.84 -5.16 3.66
N THR A 304 26.13 -4.86 4.76
CA THR A 304 26.76 -4.31 5.98
C THR A 304 26.90 -5.39 7.07
N LYS A 305 25.89 -6.28 7.19
CA LYS A 305 25.85 -7.26 8.29
C LYS A 305 26.08 -8.70 7.85
N GLY A 306 26.31 -8.94 6.54
CA GLY A 306 26.68 -10.24 6.00
C GLY A 306 25.58 -11.30 6.01
N PHE A 307 24.30 -10.93 6.18
CA PHE A 307 23.18 -11.87 6.10
C PHE A 307 22.96 -12.37 4.68
N GLU A 308 22.62 -13.64 4.54
CA GLU A 308 22.14 -14.17 3.26
C GLU A 308 20.78 -13.58 2.88
N LEU A 309 20.42 -13.62 1.59
CA LEU A 309 19.19 -13.03 1.07
C LEU A 309 17.93 -13.52 1.80
N LEU A 310 17.81 -14.82 2.04
CA LEU A 310 16.64 -15.41 2.70
C LEU A 310 16.54 -15.00 4.18
N GLU A 311 17.68 -14.93 4.88
CA GLU A 311 17.74 -14.45 6.25
C GLU A 311 17.36 -12.97 6.35
N ALA A 312 17.99 -12.12 5.54
CA ALA A 312 17.68 -10.69 5.46
C ALA A 312 16.19 -10.45 5.14
N SER A 313 15.65 -11.19 4.18
CA SER A 313 14.23 -11.11 3.81
C SER A 313 13.31 -11.55 4.94
N SER A 314 13.67 -12.59 5.70
CA SER A 314 12.89 -13.05 6.86
C SER A 314 12.87 -12.00 7.97
N ILE A 315 13.99 -11.35 8.26
CA ILE A 315 14.10 -10.27 9.24
C ILE A 315 13.20 -9.09 8.83
N ILE A 316 13.26 -8.68 7.56
CA ILE A 316 12.42 -7.56 7.07
C ILE A 316 10.94 -7.97 7.04
N ALA A 317 10.58 -9.22 6.73
CA ALA A 317 9.20 -9.69 6.76
C ALA A 317 8.57 -9.57 8.17
N ILE A 318 9.36 -9.74 9.23
CA ILE A 318 8.88 -9.60 10.62
C ILE A 318 8.30 -8.20 10.88
N ASN A 319 8.92 -7.14 10.35
CA ASN A 319 8.40 -5.78 10.52
C ASN A 319 6.99 -5.64 9.95
N THR A 320 6.70 -6.24 8.80
CA THR A 320 5.37 -6.15 8.20
C THR A 320 4.31 -6.90 9.00
N ILE A 321 4.66 -8.06 9.55
CA ILE A 321 3.78 -8.85 10.42
C ILE A 321 3.53 -8.12 11.75
N ALA A 322 4.57 -7.60 12.37
CA ALA A 322 4.47 -6.80 13.60
C ALA A 322 3.64 -5.51 13.39
N GLY A 323 3.69 -4.95 12.19
CA GLY A 323 2.87 -3.80 11.78
C GLY A 323 1.37 -4.06 11.87
N ILE A 324 0.91 -5.30 11.66
CA ILE A 324 -0.50 -5.69 11.84
C ILE A 324 -0.90 -5.48 13.31
N ILE A 325 -0.07 -5.93 14.24
CA ILE A 325 -0.31 -5.79 15.68
C ILE A 325 -0.39 -4.29 16.03
N GLY A 326 0.58 -3.49 15.57
CA GLY A 326 0.58 -2.04 15.79
C GLY A 326 -0.68 -1.35 15.29
N THR A 327 -1.12 -1.67 14.07
CA THR A 327 -2.31 -1.08 13.45
C THR A 327 -3.59 -1.46 14.20
N VAL A 328 -3.74 -2.71 14.59
CA VAL A 328 -4.92 -3.19 15.34
C VAL A 328 -4.96 -2.62 16.75
N CYS A 329 -3.82 -2.57 17.44
CA CYS A 329 -3.73 -2.06 18.79
C CYS A 329 -3.86 -0.53 18.88
N ALA A 330 -3.52 0.20 17.83
CA ALA A 330 -3.52 1.67 17.82
C ALA A 330 -4.86 2.26 18.27
N GLY A 331 -5.97 1.83 17.64
CA GLY A 331 -7.30 2.30 17.98
C GLY A 331 -7.68 1.97 19.45
N TRP A 332 -7.46 0.73 19.86
CA TRP A 332 -7.74 0.28 21.22
C TRP A 332 -6.94 1.06 22.27
N ILE A 333 -5.64 1.25 22.04
CA ILE A 333 -4.76 2.02 22.95
C ILE A 333 -5.26 3.46 23.08
N SER A 334 -5.55 4.13 21.95
CA SER A 334 -6.06 5.50 21.94
C SER A 334 -7.37 5.63 22.73
N ASP A 335 -8.33 4.75 22.47
CA ASP A 335 -9.67 4.88 23.00
C ASP A 335 -9.75 4.49 24.49
N THR A 336 -9.02 3.43 24.88
CA THR A 336 -9.07 2.91 26.27
C THR A 336 -8.10 3.58 27.21
N LEU A 337 -6.84 3.77 26.82
CA LEU A 337 -5.80 4.31 27.70
C LEU A 337 -5.70 5.83 27.63
N PHE A 338 -5.97 6.43 26.49
CA PHE A 338 -5.80 7.87 26.28
C PHE A 338 -7.11 8.62 26.01
N LYS A 339 -8.28 7.98 26.21
CA LYS A 339 -9.62 8.58 26.07
C LYS A 339 -9.83 9.29 24.71
N GLY A 340 -9.27 8.74 23.67
CA GLY A 340 -9.32 9.28 22.31
C GLY A 340 -8.24 10.32 21.97
N ASP A 341 -7.36 10.68 22.92
CA ASP A 341 -6.19 11.52 22.63
C ASP A 341 -5.13 10.70 21.90
N ARG A 342 -4.83 11.07 20.66
CA ARG A 342 -3.89 10.37 19.78
C ARG A 342 -2.48 10.93 19.82
N LYS A 343 -2.26 12.07 20.47
CA LYS A 343 -0.99 12.80 20.50
C LYS A 343 0.09 12.02 21.21
N TRP A 344 -0.19 11.56 22.42
CA TRP A 344 0.77 10.84 23.25
C TRP A 344 1.12 9.46 22.71
N PRO A 345 0.14 8.63 22.27
CA PRO A 345 0.47 7.37 21.64
C PRO A 345 1.27 7.53 20.34
N ALA A 346 0.98 8.56 19.54
CA ALA A 346 1.75 8.84 18.32
C ALA A 346 3.19 9.25 18.64
N LEU A 347 3.39 10.10 19.68
CA LEU A 347 4.73 10.49 20.13
C LEU A 347 5.53 9.28 20.63
N ALA A 348 4.92 8.43 21.46
CA ALA A 348 5.56 7.22 21.98
C ALA A 348 5.94 6.26 20.86
N ALA A 349 5.06 6.06 19.88
CA ALA A 349 5.33 5.24 18.72
C ALA A 349 6.47 5.83 17.85
N GLY A 350 6.53 7.15 17.65
CA GLY A 350 7.60 7.78 16.90
C GLY A 350 8.98 7.68 17.58
N ILE A 351 9.02 7.80 18.90
CA ILE A 351 10.23 7.54 19.68
C ILE A 351 10.64 6.05 19.52
N MET A 352 9.69 5.13 19.64
CA MET A 352 9.94 3.70 19.47
C MET A 352 10.43 3.37 18.05
N GLU A 353 9.87 3.99 17.01
CA GLU A 353 10.33 3.88 15.62
C GLU A 353 11.80 4.29 15.50
N SER A 354 12.14 5.47 16.03
CA SER A 354 13.51 6.00 15.92
C SER A 354 14.52 5.15 16.69
N VAL A 355 14.17 4.70 17.90
CA VAL A 355 15.02 3.80 18.69
C VAL A 355 15.20 2.45 17.99
N ALA A 356 14.14 1.88 17.44
CA ALA A 356 14.18 0.63 16.70
C ALA A 356 15.06 0.75 15.44
N LEU A 357 14.97 1.88 14.73
CA LEU A 357 15.77 2.15 13.55
C LEU A 357 17.25 2.31 13.90
N VAL A 358 17.58 3.04 14.96
CA VAL A 358 18.98 3.15 15.46
C VAL A 358 19.49 1.77 15.89
N LEU A 359 18.69 0.97 16.57
CA LEU A 359 19.06 -0.40 16.96
C LEU A 359 19.30 -1.29 15.73
N PHE A 360 18.47 -1.17 14.69
CA PHE A 360 18.65 -1.89 13.43
C PHE A 360 19.94 -1.50 12.73
N LEU A 361 20.25 -0.23 12.66
CA LEU A 361 21.43 0.28 11.91
C LEU A 361 22.73 0.05 12.66
N TYR A 362 22.74 0.23 13.99
CA TYR A 362 23.96 0.29 14.80
C TYR A 362 24.04 -0.76 15.92
N GLY A 363 23.00 -1.57 16.13
CA GLY A 363 22.90 -2.52 17.26
C GLY A 363 23.69 -3.82 17.11
N GLY A 364 24.54 -3.94 16.07
CA GLY A 364 25.37 -5.13 15.81
C GLY A 364 24.71 -6.13 14.83
N ASP A 365 25.47 -7.21 14.53
CA ASP A 365 25.17 -8.13 13.42
C ASP A 365 24.35 -9.36 13.86
N GLY A 366 24.06 -9.47 15.16
CA GLY A 366 23.32 -10.61 15.70
C GLY A 366 21.89 -10.69 15.16
N TRP A 367 21.47 -11.88 14.74
CA TRP A 367 20.10 -12.12 14.23
C TRP A 367 19.02 -11.65 15.21
N PHE A 368 19.17 -11.95 16.50
CA PHE A 368 18.19 -11.59 17.53
C PHE A 368 17.98 -10.07 17.64
N VAL A 369 19.05 -9.27 17.62
CA VAL A 369 18.97 -7.81 17.71
C VAL A 369 18.22 -7.23 16.52
N ASN A 370 18.49 -7.74 15.32
CA ASN A 370 17.83 -7.30 14.10
C ASN A 370 16.33 -7.69 14.10
N VAL A 371 15.98 -8.87 14.60
CA VAL A 371 14.57 -9.28 14.78
C VAL A 371 13.86 -8.39 15.78
N VAL A 372 14.44 -8.15 16.96
CA VAL A 372 13.84 -7.27 17.98
C VAL A 372 13.63 -5.86 17.43
N SER A 373 14.62 -5.31 16.74
CA SER A 373 14.50 -3.99 16.11
C SER A 373 13.35 -3.95 15.09
N MET A 374 13.18 -4.99 14.26
CA MET A 374 12.10 -5.08 13.27
C MET A 374 10.71 -5.29 13.90
N VAL A 375 10.60 -6.00 15.01
CA VAL A 375 9.34 -6.10 15.77
C VAL A 375 8.94 -4.72 16.31
N LEU A 376 9.85 -4.02 16.98
CA LEU A 376 9.58 -2.69 17.52
C LEU A 376 9.26 -1.68 16.41
N PHE A 377 10.04 -1.69 15.33
CA PHE A 377 9.82 -0.83 14.16
C PHE A 377 8.46 -1.08 13.52
N GLY A 378 8.09 -2.35 13.29
CA GLY A 378 6.82 -2.72 12.70
C GLY A 378 5.62 -2.28 13.54
N ILE A 379 5.65 -2.53 14.87
CA ILE A 379 4.59 -2.09 15.79
C ILE A 379 4.48 -0.56 15.74
N ALA A 380 5.60 0.16 15.84
CA ALA A 380 5.63 1.62 15.81
C ALA A 380 5.02 2.19 14.52
N ILE A 381 5.46 1.68 13.36
CA ILE A 381 4.93 2.08 12.05
C ILE A 381 3.43 1.78 11.93
N GLY A 382 2.96 0.63 12.42
CA GLY A 382 1.53 0.29 12.43
C GLY A 382 0.69 1.31 13.19
N VAL A 383 1.16 1.75 14.36
CA VAL A 383 0.52 2.80 15.17
C VAL A 383 0.56 4.15 14.44
N LEU A 384 1.71 4.55 13.91
CA LEU A 384 1.90 5.85 13.26
C LEU A 384 1.07 5.98 11.96
N ILE A 385 0.98 4.92 11.15
CA ILE A 385 0.11 4.91 9.96
C ILE A 385 -1.34 5.17 10.35
N SER A 386 -1.81 4.53 11.44
CA SER A 386 -3.18 4.70 11.90
C SER A 386 -3.45 6.14 12.38
N PHE A 387 -2.51 6.75 13.07
CA PHE A 387 -2.70 8.08 13.65
C PHE A 387 -2.30 9.19 12.67
N ILE A 388 -1.03 9.29 12.30
CA ILE A 388 -0.51 10.39 11.46
C ILE A 388 -1.00 10.24 10.03
N GLY A 389 -0.99 9.02 9.48
CA GLY A 389 -1.47 8.73 8.13
C GLY A 389 -2.98 8.81 7.95
N GLY A 390 -3.76 8.80 9.05
CA GLY A 390 -5.21 8.72 9.00
C GLY A 390 -5.93 9.58 10.03
N LEU A 391 -6.10 9.05 11.23
CA LEU A 391 -7.08 9.54 12.21
C LEU A 391 -6.85 10.99 12.66
N MET A 392 -5.60 11.42 12.86
CA MET A 392 -5.30 12.80 13.28
C MET A 392 -5.67 13.82 12.19
N ALA A 393 -5.54 13.47 10.91
CA ALA A 393 -5.96 14.35 9.82
C ALA A 393 -7.49 14.46 9.74
N VAL A 394 -8.20 13.37 10.01
CA VAL A 394 -9.66 13.33 10.06
C VAL A 394 -10.20 14.19 11.21
N ASP A 395 -9.50 14.21 12.35
CA ASP A 395 -9.92 14.98 13.53
C ASP A 395 -9.83 16.50 13.33
N LEU A 396 -8.99 16.98 12.40
CA LEU A 396 -8.82 18.41 12.12
C LEU A 396 -9.86 19.01 11.18
N VAL A 397 -10.67 18.16 10.51
CA VAL A 397 -11.58 18.61 9.47
C VAL A 397 -13.01 18.13 9.72
N PRO A 398 -14.04 18.79 9.15
CA PRO A 398 -15.41 18.30 9.16
C PRO A 398 -15.53 16.96 8.42
N ARG A 399 -16.52 16.14 8.78
CA ARG A 399 -16.76 14.82 8.14
C ARG A 399 -16.83 14.87 6.61
N LYS A 400 -17.45 15.92 6.04
CA LYS A 400 -17.56 16.15 4.59
C LYS A 400 -16.20 16.39 3.90
N ALA A 401 -15.15 16.73 4.66
CA ALA A 401 -13.81 17.05 4.16
C ALA A 401 -12.76 15.96 4.40
N THR A 402 -13.14 14.86 5.06
CA THR A 402 -12.24 13.75 5.43
C THR A 402 -11.48 13.18 4.22
N GLY A 403 -12.18 12.98 3.11
CA GLY A 403 -11.56 12.46 1.89
C GLY A 403 -10.47 13.37 1.32
N ALA A 404 -10.69 14.69 1.35
CA ALA A 404 -9.70 15.67 0.89
C ALA A 404 -8.46 15.68 1.80
N ALA A 405 -8.64 15.66 3.13
CA ALA A 405 -7.53 15.61 4.07
C ALA A 405 -6.68 14.34 3.91
N LEU A 406 -7.32 13.17 3.84
CA LEU A 406 -6.64 11.89 3.61
C LEU A 406 -5.97 11.83 2.22
N GLY A 407 -6.56 12.48 1.22
CA GLY A 407 -5.98 12.60 -0.12
C GLY A 407 -4.67 13.38 -0.11
N ILE A 408 -4.63 14.53 0.58
CA ILE A 408 -3.43 15.36 0.73
C ILE A 408 -2.33 14.58 1.47
N VAL A 409 -2.66 13.97 2.61
CA VAL A 409 -1.72 13.16 3.41
C VAL A 409 -1.18 12.00 2.57
N GLY A 410 -2.04 11.27 1.87
CA GLY A 410 -1.63 10.14 1.03
C GLY A 410 -0.75 10.55 -0.15
N LEU A 411 -1.06 11.66 -0.83
CA LEU A 411 -0.25 12.19 -1.92
C LEU A 411 1.16 12.57 -1.43
N ALA A 412 1.25 13.32 -0.32
CA ALA A 412 2.52 13.72 0.28
C ALA A 412 3.36 12.49 0.69
N SER A 413 2.72 11.49 1.30
CA SER A 413 3.37 10.26 1.75
C SER A 413 4.00 9.46 0.60
N TYR A 414 3.29 9.25 -0.49
CA TYR A 414 3.84 8.50 -1.63
C TYR A 414 4.81 9.30 -2.48
N ALA A 415 4.62 10.63 -2.58
CA ALA A 415 5.62 11.50 -3.19
C ALA A 415 6.96 11.43 -2.44
N ALA A 416 6.89 11.46 -1.10
CA ALA A 416 8.06 11.34 -0.22
C ALA A 416 8.71 9.94 -0.31
N ALA A 417 7.92 8.87 -0.40
CA ALA A 417 8.45 7.51 -0.61
C ALA A 417 9.26 7.40 -1.91
N GLY A 418 8.80 8.04 -2.99
CA GLY A 418 9.58 8.12 -4.24
C GLY A 418 10.87 8.90 -4.07
N LEU A 419 10.82 10.09 -3.44
CA LEU A 419 12.02 10.88 -3.16
C LEU A 419 13.02 10.11 -2.27
N MET A 420 12.55 9.41 -1.25
CA MET A 420 13.38 8.57 -0.39
C MET A 420 14.15 7.53 -1.21
N ASN A 421 13.49 6.85 -2.16
CA ASN A 421 14.15 5.85 -3.00
C ASN A 421 15.29 6.45 -3.84
N ILE A 422 15.07 7.61 -4.47
CA ILE A 422 16.12 8.31 -5.25
C ILE A 422 17.28 8.73 -4.35
N ILE A 423 16.98 9.41 -3.23
CA ILE A 423 18.00 9.93 -2.32
C ILE A 423 18.80 8.76 -1.72
N SER A 424 18.13 7.69 -1.30
CA SER A 424 18.82 6.52 -0.74
C SER A 424 19.70 5.82 -1.77
N GLY A 425 19.19 5.57 -2.98
CA GLY A 425 20.00 4.99 -4.06
C GLY A 425 21.22 5.82 -4.38
N TRP A 426 21.06 7.14 -4.52
CA TRP A 426 22.17 8.06 -4.78
C TRP A 426 23.19 8.12 -3.63
N LEU A 427 22.74 8.15 -2.37
CA LEU A 427 23.65 8.17 -1.21
C LEU A 427 24.42 6.85 -1.07
N ILE A 428 23.77 5.72 -1.32
CA ILE A 428 24.39 4.38 -1.26
C ILE A 428 25.45 4.26 -2.35
N ASP A 429 25.11 4.62 -3.57
CA ASP A 429 25.98 4.52 -4.74
C ASP A 429 27.17 5.48 -4.65
N GLY A 430 26.93 6.71 -4.19
CA GLY A 430 27.97 7.74 -4.01
C GLY A 430 29.01 7.40 -2.93
N GLN A 431 28.76 6.38 -2.10
CA GLN A 431 29.69 5.87 -1.08
C GLN A 431 30.22 4.46 -1.43
N ALA A 432 29.95 3.97 -2.65
CA ALA A 432 30.46 2.68 -3.11
C ALA A 432 31.95 2.79 -3.48
N VAL A 433 32.77 1.95 -2.87
CA VAL A 433 34.24 1.90 -3.14
C VAL A 433 34.61 0.46 -3.51
N PRO A 434 35.34 0.23 -4.62
CA PRO A 434 35.82 -1.09 -4.95
C PRO A 434 36.80 -1.59 -3.89
N ASP A 435 36.61 -2.82 -3.43
CA ASP A 435 37.59 -3.51 -2.58
C ASP A 435 38.92 -3.69 -3.39
N PRO A 436 40.06 -3.26 -2.85
CA PRO A 436 41.34 -3.32 -3.60
C PRO A 436 41.83 -4.74 -3.87
N VAL A 437 41.30 -5.75 -3.17
CA VAL A 437 41.72 -7.17 -3.31
C VAL A 437 40.75 -7.96 -4.17
N THR A 438 39.43 -7.83 -3.90
CA THR A 438 38.40 -8.62 -4.57
C THR A 438 37.76 -7.90 -5.76
N GLY A 439 37.88 -6.56 -5.83
CA GLY A 439 37.19 -5.73 -6.82
C GLY A 439 35.70 -5.57 -6.58
N GLU A 440 35.13 -6.21 -5.54
CA GLU A 440 33.74 -6.08 -5.19
C GLU A 440 33.44 -4.71 -4.60
N LEU A 441 32.21 -4.18 -4.87
CA LEU A 441 31.79 -2.91 -4.31
C LEU A 441 31.43 -3.07 -2.82
N GLN A 442 32.15 -2.32 -2.00
CA GLN A 442 31.80 -2.10 -0.59
C GLN A 442 31.00 -0.81 -0.46
N TYR A 443 29.95 -0.84 0.35
CA TYR A 443 29.03 0.27 0.52
C TYR A 443 29.10 0.83 1.94
N ASP A 444 29.26 2.15 2.06
CA ASP A 444 29.14 2.85 3.34
C ASP A 444 27.71 3.42 3.48
N PHE A 445 27.00 2.96 4.50
CA PHE A 445 25.63 3.38 4.79
C PHE A 445 25.55 4.56 5.76
N THR A 446 26.65 5.21 6.12
CA THR A 446 26.66 6.27 7.13
C THR A 446 25.71 7.42 6.79
N TYR A 447 25.83 8.02 5.60
CA TYR A 447 25.00 9.16 5.23
C TYR A 447 23.54 8.79 5.02
N VAL A 448 23.26 7.64 4.42
CA VAL A 448 21.89 7.19 4.20
C VAL A 448 21.21 6.82 5.52
N SER A 449 21.96 6.27 6.49
CA SER A 449 21.44 5.99 7.83
C SER A 449 21.05 7.26 8.59
N ILE A 450 21.88 8.31 8.51
CA ILE A 450 21.54 9.63 9.08
C ILE A 450 20.26 10.18 8.44
N PHE A 451 20.12 10.05 7.13
CA PHE A 451 18.91 10.47 6.41
C PHE A 451 17.67 9.71 6.88
N TRP A 452 17.75 8.38 7.03
CA TRP A 452 16.61 7.56 7.47
C TRP A 452 16.21 7.85 8.92
N VAL A 453 17.18 7.93 9.84
CA VAL A 453 16.92 8.29 11.25
C VAL A 453 16.40 9.71 11.36
N GLY A 454 16.95 10.65 10.61
CA GLY A 454 16.47 12.04 10.57
C GLY A 454 15.02 12.13 10.12
N ALA A 455 14.64 11.36 9.10
CA ALA A 455 13.25 11.28 8.65
C ALA A 455 12.32 10.73 9.77
N ALA A 456 12.71 9.64 10.44
CA ALA A 456 11.95 9.09 11.56
C ALA A 456 11.74 10.13 12.68
N VAL A 457 12.79 10.84 13.08
CA VAL A 457 12.72 11.87 14.13
C VAL A 457 11.81 13.03 13.72
N ILE A 458 11.95 13.54 12.51
CA ILE A 458 11.11 14.65 12.01
C ILE A 458 9.66 14.23 11.96
N SER A 459 9.37 12.97 11.61
CA SER A 459 8.01 12.45 11.46
C SER A 459 7.14 12.63 12.70
N PHE A 460 7.68 12.38 13.90
CA PHE A 460 6.91 12.47 15.13
C PHE A 460 7.05 13.83 15.83
N LEU A 461 8.06 14.62 15.50
CA LEU A 461 8.19 15.99 16.06
C LEU A 461 7.22 16.97 15.40
N LEU A 462 6.98 16.86 14.10
CA LEU A 462 6.09 17.77 13.37
C LEU A 462 4.65 17.81 13.92
N PRO A 463 3.99 16.71 14.31
CA PRO A 463 2.64 16.75 14.87
C PRO A 463 2.52 17.56 16.16
N ILE A 464 3.62 17.76 16.91
CA ILE A 464 3.65 18.58 18.13
C ILE A 464 3.19 20.00 17.84
N LEU A 465 3.50 20.52 16.65
CA LEU A 465 3.07 21.85 16.20
C LEU A 465 1.53 21.98 16.08
N ASN A 466 0.81 20.87 16.04
CA ASN A 466 -0.64 20.83 15.99
C ASN A 466 -1.32 20.61 17.35
N TRP A 467 -0.57 20.39 18.43
CA TRP A 467 -1.14 19.98 19.72
C TRP A 467 -2.13 20.97 20.34
N GLY A 468 -1.95 22.27 20.08
CA GLY A 468 -2.84 23.34 20.56
C GLY A 468 -3.98 23.68 19.59
N ARG A 469 -4.06 23.06 18.40
CA ARG A 469 -5.06 23.42 17.40
C ARG A 469 -6.38 22.68 17.65
N LYS A 470 -7.46 23.47 17.67
CA LYS A 470 -8.83 22.93 17.73
C LYS A 470 -9.32 22.59 16.32
N LYS A 471 -10.32 21.71 16.26
CA LYS A 471 -11.04 21.40 15.02
C LYS A 471 -11.54 22.69 14.39
N GLN A 472 -11.19 22.89 13.13
CA GLN A 472 -11.64 24.10 12.42
C GLN A 472 -13.12 23.93 12.06
N GLU A 473 -13.96 24.81 12.53
CA GLU A 473 -15.33 24.97 12.04
C GLU A 473 -15.24 25.69 10.69
N ILE A 474 -15.58 24.97 9.61
CA ILE A 474 -15.55 25.44 8.22
C ILE A 474 -16.98 25.70 7.74
#